data_572428d1e803e21dcfac42cc08ca86fe
#
_entry.id   572428d1e803e21dcfac42cc08ca86fe
#
_cell.length_a   1.000
_cell.length_b   1.000
_cell.length_c   1.000
_cell.angle_alpha   90.00
_cell.angle_beta   90.00
_cell.angle_gamma   90.00
#
_symmetry.space_group_name_H-M   'P 1'
#
loop_
_entity.id
_entity.type
_entity.pdbx_description
1 polymer ?
#
loop_
_entity_poly.entity_id
_entity_poly.type
_entity_poly.pdbx_seq_one_letter_code
_entity_poly.pdbx_strand_id
1 'polypeptide(L)'
;MKIIRRIFIGILLLCVIAASAGGIYFYQNYMKEAEQVIANSGANDFKKHQNSIIYDKNGKVLVNLSENANSKYLIYQDIPQNVQNAFIAVEDRAFWKHHGVNVKGIARVLIKYMTSGGKEKHGASTITQQVIRNTFIGKEVKMDRKLREIAYSFALEQKYSKQNIMEFYINNIYFGHQQYGIESASDYYFGKSAKKLSLAETAYLCAIPNNPSYYDPLNEPNHTKQRQRKILKDMRETKLITSGQYKSALEETVVLNRQKTEQTYDDSSTYAIYCATVQIMKKDGFHFRYSFGSLKRYRKYKKKYNIAYRNAK
;
A
#
# COMPACT_ATOMS: atom_id res chain seq x y z
N MET A 1 -25.38 14.41 48.07
CA MET A 1 -25.84 13.92 46.73
C MET A 1 -26.01 15.05 45.69
N LYS A 2 -26.73 16.15 45.94
CA LYS A 2 -26.98 17.24 44.95
C LYS A 2 -25.67 17.92 44.45
N ILE A 3 -24.66 18.14 45.29
CA ILE A 3 -23.39 18.77 44.92
C ILE A 3 -22.57 17.87 43.99
N ILE A 4 -22.43 16.58 44.33
CA ILE A 4 -21.68 15.59 43.54
C ILE A 4 -22.31 15.46 42.13
N ARG A 5 -23.65 15.46 42.04
CA ARG A 5 -24.35 15.43 40.76
C ARG A 5 -24.10 16.68 39.92
N ARG A 6 -24.02 17.89 40.54
CA ARG A 6 -23.69 19.14 39.84
C ARG A 6 -22.26 19.15 39.33
N ILE A 7 -21.29 18.66 40.14
CA ILE A 7 -19.90 18.52 39.71
C ILE A 7 -19.79 17.54 38.55
N PHE A 8 -20.46 16.40 38.62
CA PHE A 8 -20.47 15.41 37.54
C PHE A 8 -21.06 15.98 36.22
N ILE A 9 -22.17 16.71 36.30
CA ILE A 9 -22.76 17.40 35.14
C ILE A 9 -21.81 18.45 34.59
N GLY A 10 -21.15 19.24 35.44
CA GLY A 10 -20.14 20.21 35.00
C GLY A 10 -18.97 19.59 34.28
N ILE A 11 -18.43 18.48 34.78
CA ILE A 11 -17.35 17.72 34.11
C ILE A 11 -17.83 17.18 32.77
N LEU A 12 -19.05 16.60 32.73
CA LEU A 12 -19.62 16.09 31.49
C LEU A 12 -19.77 17.18 30.42
N LEU A 13 -20.26 18.35 30.80
CA LEU A 13 -20.40 19.51 29.90
C LEU A 13 -19.02 19.96 29.38
N LEU A 14 -18.01 20.07 30.24
CA LEU A 14 -16.64 20.38 29.84
C LEU A 14 -16.09 19.37 28.84
N CYS A 15 -16.30 18.06 29.07
CA CYS A 15 -15.90 17.01 28.13
C CYS A 15 -16.62 17.16 26.78
N VAL A 16 -17.90 17.49 26.77
CA VAL A 16 -18.67 17.72 25.52
C VAL A 16 -18.13 18.95 24.76
N ILE A 17 -17.87 20.06 25.47
CA ILE A 17 -17.32 21.26 24.86
C ILE A 17 -15.92 20.98 24.27
N ALA A 18 -15.05 20.30 25.03
CA ALA A 18 -13.71 19.92 24.55
C ALA A 18 -13.77 18.99 23.34
N ALA A 19 -14.66 18.00 23.35
CA ALA A 19 -14.87 17.11 22.20
C ALA A 19 -15.40 17.85 20.97
N SER A 20 -16.32 18.79 21.17
CA SER A 20 -16.87 19.62 20.06
C SER A 20 -15.80 20.54 19.47
N ALA A 21 -15.02 21.21 20.32
CA ALA A 21 -13.91 22.06 19.87
C ALA A 21 -12.84 21.25 19.12
N GLY A 22 -12.49 20.05 19.64
CA GLY A 22 -11.58 19.11 18.98
C GLY A 22 -12.12 18.62 17.63
N GLY A 23 -13.42 18.35 17.55
CA GLY A 23 -14.09 17.96 16.29
C GLY A 23 -14.07 19.08 15.24
N ILE A 24 -14.35 20.33 15.63
CA ILE A 24 -14.29 21.50 14.75
C ILE A 24 -12.85 21.70 14.26
N TYR A 25 -11.87 21.66 15.16
CA TYR A 25 -10.46 21.77 14.82
C TYR A 25 -10.03 20.68 13.80
N PHE A 26 -10.40 19.43 14.06
CA PHE A 26 -10.09 18.32 13.17
C PHE A 26 -10.73 18.48 11.79
N TYR A 27 -11.99 18.89 11.75
CA TYR A 27 -12.68 19.16 10.48
C TYR A 27 -12.01 20.26 9.67
N GLN A 28 -11.73 21.40 10.29
CA GLN A 28 -11.15 22.57 9.61
C GLN A 28 -9.72 22.31 9.09
N ASN A 29 -8.91 21.58 9.85
CA ASN A 29 -7.48 21.40 9.55
C ASN A 29 -7.17 20.14 8.76
N TYR A 30 -8.06 19.14 8.74
CA TYR A 30 -7.77 17.83 8.11
C TYR A 30 -8.89 17.35 7.18
N MET A 31 -10.16 17.40 7.61
CA MET A 31 -11.25 16.81 6.82
C MET A 31 -11.53 17.60 5.55
N LYS A 32 -11.58 18.93 5.62
CA LYS A 32 -11.85 19.80 4.47
C LYS A 32 -10.81 19.59 3.34
N GLU A 33 -9.52 19.51 3.69
CA GLU A 33 -8.46 19.19 2.74
C GLU A 33 -8.64 17.78 2.15
N ALA A 34 -8.90 16.79 3.02
CA ALA A 34 -9.09 15.42 2.61
C ALA A 34 -10.26 15.24 1.64
N GLU A 35 -11.39 15.86 1.93
CA GLU A 35 -12.58 15.87 1.04
C GLU A 35 -12.26 16.44 -0.32
N GLN A 36 -11.56 17.58 -0.38
CA GLN A 36 -11.18 18.22 -1.65
C GLN A 36 -10.21 17.34 -2.47
N VAL A 37 -9.17 16.80 -1.85
CA VAL A 37 -8.18 15.97 -2.53
C VAL A 37 -8.83 14.69 -3.03
N ILE A 38 -9.62 14.00 -2.20
CA ILE A 38 -10.30 12.76 -2.59
C ILE A 38 -11.39 13.03 -3.61
N ALA A 39 -12.15 14.14 -3.51
CA ALA A 39 -13.14 14.50 -4.53
C ALA A 39 -12.51 14.66 -5.92
N ASN A 40 -11.31 15.22 -6.00
CA ASN A 40 -10.58 15.40 -7.25
C ASN A 40 -9.77 14.17 -7.69
N SER A 41 -9.62 13.14 -6.85
CA SER A 41 -8.91 11.91 -7.21
C SER A 41 -9.72 11.05 -8.18
N GLY A 42 -9.03 10.34 -9.06
CA GLY A 42 -9.60 9.32 -9.95
C GLY A 42 -9.05 7.92 -9.66
N ALA A 43 -9.63 6.90 -10.28
CA ALA A 43 -9.13 5.52 -10.15
C ALA A 43 -7.65 5.37 -10.56
N ASN A 44 -7.18 6.24 -11.47
CA ASN A 44 -5.79 6.24 -11.92
C ASN A 44 -4.79 6.68 -10.86
N ASP A 45 -5.20 7.48 -9.86
CA ASP A 45 -4.32 7.88 -8.76
C ASP A 45 -3.92 6.69 -7.88
N PHE A 46 -4.72 5.62 -7.92
CA PHE A 46 -4.46 4.36 -7.20
C PHE A 46 -3.77 3.31 -8.08
N LYS A 47 -3.35 3.67 -9.29
CA LYS A 47 -2.67 2.78 -10.24
C LYS A 47 -1.20 3.15 -10.44
N LYS A 48 -0.52 3.66 -9.40
CA LYS A 48 0.83 4.25 -9.48
C LYS A 48 1.95 3.31 -9.93
N HIS A 49 1.75 2.03 -9.78
CA HIS A 49 2.76 1.02 -10.11
C HIS A 49 2.43 0.23 -11.38
N GLN A 50 1.67 0.86 -12.31
CA GLN A 50 1.46 0.27 -13.63
C GLN A 50 2.71 0.44 -14.49
N ASN A 51 2.89 -0.52 -15.38
CA ASN A 51 3.98 -0.50 -16.34
C ASN A 51 3.85 0.70 -17.27
N SER A 52 4.93 1.43 -17.47
CA SER A 52 5.04 2.38 -18.56
C SER A 52 5.45 1.61 -19.84
N ILE A 53 4.60 1.66 -20.86
CA ILE A 53 4.85 0.96 -22.13
C ILE A 53 5.15 2.01 -23.20
N ILE A 54 6.23 1.82 -23.94
CA ILE A 54 6.57 2.62 -25.11
C ILE A 54 6.15 1.85 -26.35
N TYR A 55 5.36 2.49 -27.20
CA TYR A 55 4.92 1.94 -28.48
C TYR A 55 5.67 2.60 -29.63
N ASP A 56 5.83 1.88 -30.75
CA ASP A 56 6.23 2.46 -32.02
C ASP A 56 5.07 3.24 -32.68
N LYS A 57 5.34 3.89 -33.80
CA LYS A 57 4.33 4.64 -34.57
C LYS A 57 3.17 3.79 -35.08
N ASN A 58 3.31 2.47 -35.11
CA ASN A 58 2.31 1.52 -35.57
C ASN A 58 1.54 0.88 -34.42
N GLY A 59 1.80 1.30 -33.15
CA GLY A 59 1.19 0.75 -31.93
C GLY A 59 1.81 -0.57 -31.45
N LYS A 60 2.94 -0.99 -32.01
CA LYS A 60 3.67 -2.16 -31.54
C LYS A 60 4.46 -1.79 -30.28
N VAL A 61 4.42 -2.64 -29.25
CA VAL A 61 5.22 -2.47 -28.04
C VAL A 61 6.70 -2.53 -28.37
N LEU A 62 7.42 -1.42 -28.13
CA LEU A 62 8.88 -1.34 -28.23
C LEU A 62 9.53 -1.73 -26.90
N VAL A 63 9.01 -1.18 -25.81
CA VAL A 63 9.59 -1.36 -24.47
C VAL A 63 8.47 -1.36 -23.45
N ASN A 64 8.57 -2.29 -22.52
CA ASN A 64 7.85 -2.23 -21.25
C ASN A 64 8.85 -1.76 -20.18
N LEU A 65 8.69 -0.52 -19.67
CA LEU A 65 9.63 0.13 -18.75
C LEU A 65 9.50 -0.34 -17.31
N SER A 66 8.60 -1.24 -17.01
CA SER A 66 8.61 -1.83 -15.68
C SER A 66 9.80 -2.79 -15.61
N GLU A 67 10.59 -2.66 -14.56
CA GLU A 67 11.58 -3.67 -14.18
C GLU A 67 10.91 -5.04 -13.95
N ASN A 68 9.58 -5.07 -13.98
CA ASN A 68 8.73 -6.23 -13.86
C ASN A 68 7.73 -6.25 -15.01
N ALA A 69 8.05 -6.96 -16.07
CA ALA A 69 7.30 -7.07 -17.32
C ALA A 69 5.80 -7.47 -17.17
N ASN A 70 5.30 -7.72 -15.97
CA ASN A 70 4.00 -8.32 -15.72
C ASN A 70 3.15 -7.64 -14.64
N SER A 71 3.36 -6.36 -14.32
CA SER A 71 2.44 -5.67 -13.38
C SER A 71 1.04 -5.61 -13.99
N LYS A 72 0.27 -6.66 -13.79
CA LYS A 72 -1.12 -6.77 -14.19
C LYS A 72 -1.99 -6.30 -13.06
N TYR A 73 -2.69 -5.20 -13.29
CA TYR A 73 -3.70 -4.72 -12.37
C TYR A 73 -4.92 -5.66 -12.41
N LEU A 74 -5.32 -6.15 -11.24
CA LEU A 74 -6.51 -6.99 -11.10
C LEU A 74 -7.70 -6.11 -10.72
N ILE A 75 -8.78 -6.15 -11.50
CA ILE A 75 -10.06 -5.60 -11.05
C ILE A 75 -10.59 -6.45 -9.89
N TYR A 76 -11.47 -5.89 -9.07
CA TYR A 76 -11.94 -6.55 -7.83
C TYR A 76 -12.44 -7.98 -8.06
N GLN A 77 -13.20 -8.21 -9.15
CA GLN A 77 -13.78 -9.52 -9.51
C GLN A 77 -12.70 -10.58 -9.83
N ASP A 78 -11.53 -10.14 -10.22
CA ASP A 78 -10.40 -11.00 -10.56
C ASP A 78 -9.48 -11.31 -9.37
N ILE A 79 -9.65 -10.61 -8.24
CA ILE A 79 -8.87 -10.84 -7.03
C ILE A 79 -9.38 -12.09 -6.33
N PRO A 80 -8.53 -13.12 -6.14
CA PRO A 80 -8.93 -14.35 -5.48
C PRO A 80 -9.46 -14.11 -4.07
N GLN A 81 -10.54 -14.81 -3.71
CA GLN A 81 -11.15 -14.67 -2.38
C GLN A 81 -10.17 -15.03 -1.25
N ASN A 82 -9.28 -16.01 -1.47
CA ASN A 82 -8.26 -16.37 -0.48
C ASN A 82 -7.29 -15.23 -0.20
N VAL A 83 -6.94 -14.44 -1.21
CA VAL A 83 -6.08 -13.25 -1.07
C VAL A 83 -6.77 -12.18 -0.23
N GLN A 84 -8.03 -11.86 -0.55
CA GLN A 84 -8.83 -10.92 0.24
C GLN A 84 -8.95 -11.38 1.70
N ASN A 85 -9.30 -12.65 1.91
CA ASN A 85 -9.45 -13.26 3.23
C ASN A 85 -8.16 -13.22 4.05
N ALA A 86 -7.01 -13.50 3.43
CA ALA A 86 -5.72 -13.46 4.10
C ALA A 86 -5.39 -12.06 4.62
N PHE A 87 -5.55 -11.02 3.80
CA PHE A 87 -5.32 -9.64 4.23
C PHE A 87 -6.33 -9.18 5.27
N ILE A 88 -7.61 -9.51 5.12
CA ILE A 88 -8.64 -9.20 6.12
C ILE A 88 -8.31 -9.85 7.48
N ALA A 89 -7.92 -11.12 7.48
CA ALA A 89 -7.62 -11.84 8.72
C ALA A 89 -6.48 -11.20 9.53
N VAL A 90 -5.47 -10.67 8.82
CA VAL A 90 -4.22 -10.21 9.44
C VAL A 90 -4.18 -8.71 9.65
N GLU A 91 -4.64 -7.94 8.67
CA GLU A 91 -4.52 -6.49 8.68
C GLU A 91 -5.76 -5.79 9.24
N ASP A 92 -6.96 -6.30 8.92
CA ASP A 92 -8.19 -5.59 9.23
C ASP A 92 -9.42 -6.48 9.32
N ARG A 93 -9.57 -7.21 10.42
CA ARG A 93 -10.71 -8.15 10.65
C ARG A 93 -12.09 -7.48 10.58
N ALA A 94 -12.14 -6.16 10.70
CA ALA A 94 -13.39 -5.40 10.67
C ALA A 94 -13.57 -4.63 9.36
N PHE A 95 -12.76 -4.91 8.32
CA PHE A 95 -12.74 -4.15 7.07
C PHE A 95 -14.12 -3.85 6.49
N TRP A 96 -14.99 -4.85 6.41
CA TRP A 96 -16.35 -4.71 5.88
C TRP A 96 -17.33 -3.94 6.79
N LYS A 97 -16.94 -3.61 8.03
CA LYS A 97 -17.84 -3.06 9.06
C LYS A 97 -17.55 -1.62 9.46
N HIS A 98 -16.31 -1.15 9.31
CA HIS A 98 -15.97 0.22 9.67
C HIS A 98 -16.03 1.15 8.46
N HIS A 99 -15.98 2.46 8.72
CA HIS A 99 -15.96 3.53 7.72
C HIS A 99 -14.58 4.24 7.75
N GLY A 100 -13.55 3.60 7.20
CA GLY A 100 -12.18 4.13 7.09
C GLY A 100 -11.31 3.85 8.30
N VAL A 101 -11.85 3.90 9.50
CA VAL A 101 -11.12 3.75 10.77
C VAL A 101 -11.83 2.76 11.69
N ASN A 102 -11.07 1.85 12.28
CA ASN A 102 -11.60 0.89 13.27
C ASN A 102 -11.44 1.44 14.71
N VAL A 103 -12.39 2.30 15.13
CA VAL A 103 -12.39 2.92 16.46
C VAL A 103 -12.34 1.88 17.59
N LYS A 104 -13.11 0.78 17.46
CA LYS A 104 -13.08 -0.32 18.45
C LYS A 104 -11.72 -1.02 18.49
N GLY A 105 -11.08 -1.17 17.35
CA GLY A 105 -9.71 -1.70 17.25
C GLY A 105 -8.69 -0.80 17.94
N ILE A 106 -8.77 0.51 17.71
CA ILE A 106 -7.90 1.51 18.35
C ILE A 106 -8.08 1.47 19.87
N ALA A 107 -9.30 1.51 20.37
CA ALA A 107 -9.58 1.44 21.81
C ALA A 107 -9.01 0.15 22.43
N ARG A 108 -9.18 -1.00 21.78
CA ARG A 108 -8.62 -2.28 22.24
C ARG A 108 -7.09 -2.24 22.32
N VAL A 109 -6.42 -1.69 21.30
CA VAL A 109 -4.96 -1.57 21.28
C VAL A 109 -4.48 -0.64 22.39
N LEU A 110 -5.17 0.48 22.62
CA LEU A 110 -4.84 1.42 23.69
C LEU A 110 -4.96 0.76 25.07
N ILE A 111 -6.05 0.03 25.32
CA ILE A 111 -6.25 -0.71 26.59
C ILE A 111 -5.13 -1.73 26.77
N LYS A 112 -4.82 -2.53 25.75
CA LYS A 112 -3.71 -3.51 25.82
C LYS A 112 -2.36 -2.86 26.06
N TYR A 113 -2.07 -1.74 25.39
CA TYR A 113 -0.86 -0.97 25.62
C TYR A 113 -0.74 -0.51 27.07
N MET A 114 -1.81 0.03 27.64
CA MET A 114 -1.86 0.47 29.04
C MET A 114 -1.71 -0.70 30.03
N THR A 115 -2.43 -1.81 29.78
CA THR A 115 -2.40 -2.99 30.68
C THR A 115 -1.11 -3.79 30.58
N SER A 116 -0.39 -3.74 29.47
CA SER A 116 0.91 -4.40 29.26
C SER A 116 2.12 -3.56 29.70
N GLY A 117 1.90 -2.37 30.26
CA GLY A 117 2.97 -1.43 30.59
C GLY A 117 3.77 -0.97 29.36
N GLY A 118 3.11 -0.83 28.20
CA GLY A 118 3.73 -0.36 26.95
C GLY A 118 4.49 -1.41 26.15
N LYS A 119 4.47 -2.69 26.56
CA LYS A 119 5.24 -3.77 25.93
C LYS A 119 4.58 -4.32 24.65
N GLU A 120 3.25 -4.38 24.61
CA GLU A 120 2.54 -4.88 23.44
C GLU A 120 2.23 -3.76 22.45
N LYS A 121 2.94 -3.77 21.32
CA LYS A 121 2.67 -2.86 20.18
C LYS A 121 1.89 -3.61 19.10
N HIS A 122 0.57 -3.49 19.13
CA HIS A 122 -0.27 -3.99 18.04
C HIS A 122 -0.60 -2.88 17.06
N GLY A 123 -0.53 -3.17 15.75
CA GLY A 123 -1.00 -2.25 14.71
C GLY A 123 -2.55 -2.14 14.73
N ALA A 124 -3.06 -0.93 14.68
CA ALA A 124 -4.49 -0.66 14.59
C ALA A 124 -4.87 0.07 13.28
N SER A 125 -3.97 0.12 12.32
CA SER A 125 -4.25 0.76 11.03
C SER A 125 -5.12 -0.15 10.17
N THR A 126 -6.15 0.42 9.58
CA THR A 126 -7.04 -0.29 8.65
C THR A 126 -6.41 -0.42 7.26
N ILE A 127 -6.96 -1.32 6.43
CA ILE A 127 -6.62 -1.42 5.00
C ILE A 127 -6.81 -0.06 4.31
N THR A 128 -7.90 0.64 4.59
CA THR A 128 -8.20 1.97 4.05
C THR A 128 -7.10 2.99 4.41
N GLN A 129 -6.63 3.00 5.67
CA GLN A 129 -5.53 3.86 6.09
C GLN A 129 -4.21 3.50 5.40
N GLN A 130 -3.98 2.23 5.10
CA GLN A 130 -2.79 1.80 4.36
C GLN A 130 -2.84 2.24 2.90
N VAL A 131 -4.00 2.19 2.23
CA VAL A 131 -4.19 2.76 0.88
C VAL A 131 -3.85 4.25 0.88
N ILE A 132 -4.44 5.01 1.81
CA ILE A 132 -4.18 6.46 1.92
C ILE A 132 -2.70 6.75 2.14
N ARG A 133 -2.06 6.06 3.07
CA ARG A 133 -0.62 6.24 3.37
C ARG A 133 0.25 5.99 2.15
N ASN A 134 -0.06 4.96 1.38
CA ASN A 134 0.74 4.58 0.21
C ASN A 134 0.48 5.49 -0.99
N THR A 135 -0.70 6.15 -1.07
CA THR A 135 -1.11 6.93 -2.23
C THR A 135 -0.89 8.43 -2.05
N PHE A 136 -1.27 9.01 -0.91
CA PHE A 136 -1.36 10.46 -0.73
C PHE A 136 -0.42 11.05 0.33
N ILE A 137 -0.03 10.30 1.37
CA ILE A 137 0.58 10.89 2.58
C ILE A 137 2.09 10.61 2.71
N GLY A 138 2.64 9.59 2.03
CA GLY A 138 4.06 9.25 2.13
C GLY A 138 4.49 8.69 3.50
N LYS A 139 5.84 8.63 3.74
CA LYS A 139 6.44 7.86 4.85
C LYS A 139 6.86 8.70 6.08
N GLU A 140 6.59 9.99 6.14
CA GLU A 140 6.99 10.82 7.28
C GLU A 140 6.31 10.39 8.59
N VAL A 141 7.08 10.31 9.69
CA VAL A 141 6.57 9.83 10.99
C VAL A 141 6.25 11.03 11.88
N LYS A 142 5.00 11.54 11.84
CA LYS A 142 4.52 12.61 12.73
C LYS A 142 3.07 12.32 13.16
N MET A 143 2.65 12.85 14.30
CA MET A 143 1.26 12.77 14.77
C MET A 143 0.29 13.39 13.75
N ASP A 144 0.68 14.49 13.11
CA ASP A 144 -0.05 15.14 12.03
C ASP A 144 -0.39 14.17 10.89
N ARG A 145 0.58 13.33 10.48
CA ARG A 145 0.34 12.29 9.49
C ARG A 145 -0.80 11.35 9.89
N LYS A 146 -0.88 10.96 11.18
CA LYS A 146 -1.93 10.02 11.61
C LYS A 146 -3.32 10.66 11.58
N LEU A 147 -3.43 11.94 11.89
CA LEU A 147 -4.68 12.69 11.76
C LEU A 147 -5.09 12.84 10.28
N ARG A 148 -4.14 13.11 9.38
CA ARG A 148 -4.39 13.11 7.93
C ARG A 148 -4.82 11.73 7.43
N GLU A 149 -4.12 10.63 7.82
CA GLU A 149 -4.54 9.27 7.47
C GLU A 149 -6.00 9.00 7.87
N ILE A 150 -6.41 9.44 9.06
CA ILE A 150 -7.78 9.27 9.54
C ILE A 150 -8.76 10.06 8.67
N ALA A 151 -8.51 11.37 8.46
CA ALA A 151 -9.39 12.24 7.69
C ALA A 151 -9.55 11.74 6.23
N TYR A 152 -8.43 11.45 5.58
CA TYR A 152 -8.44 10.94 4.20
C TYR A 152 -9.10 9.56 4.09
N SER A 153 -9.01 8.71 5.12
CA SER A 153 -9.68 7.41 5.13
C SER A 153 -11.19 7.54 5.22
N PHE A 154 -11.71 8.51 5.99
CA PHE A 154 -13.13 8.82 5.99
C PHE A 154 -13.60 9.34 4.62
N ALA A 155 -12.88 10.32 4.05
CA ALA A 155 -13.21 10.87 2.74
C ALA A 155 -13.16 9.79 1.63
N LEU A 156 -12.16 8.87 1.69
CA LEU A 156 -12.03 7.79 0.72
C LEU A 156 -13.26 6.86 0.75
N GLU A 157 -13.73 6.48 1.92
CA GLU A 157 -14.90 5.58 2.06
C GLU A 157 -16.24 6.26 1.80
N GLN A 158 -16.28 7.59 1.73
CA GLN A 158 -17.45 8.31 1.22
C GLN A 158 -17.52 8.24 -0.31
N LYS A 159 -16.37 8.19 -0.99
CA LYS A 159 -16.30 8.21 -2.46
C LYS A 159 -16.24 6.83 -3.08
N TYR A 160 -15.50 5.90 -2.47
CA TYR A 160 -15.20 4.59 -3.03
C TYR A 160 -15.79 3.46 -2.19
N SER A 161 -16.31 2.43 -2.87
CA SER A 161 -16.81 1.24 -2.19
C SER A 161 -15.69 0.44 -1.52
N LYS A 162 -16.05 -0.43 -0.58
CA LYS A 162 -15.09 -1.36 0.04
C LYS A 162 -14.39 -2.25 -0.98
N GLN A 163 -15.09 -2.64 -2.05
CA GLN A 163 -14.51 -3.40 -3.16
C GLN A 163 -13.42 -2.60 -3.87
N ASN A 164 -13.69 -1.33 -4.20
CA ASN A 164 -12.67 -0.47 -4.81
C ASN A 164 -11.45 -0.28 -3.90
N ILE A 165 -11.66 -0.10 -2.59
CA ILE A 165 -10.57 0.07 -1.62
C ILE A 165 -9.73 -1.20 -1.51
N MET A 166 -10.35 -2.38 -1.50
CA MET A 166 -9.64 -3.67 -1.52
C MET A 166 -8.85 -3.84 -2.82
N GLU A 167 -9.44 -3.48 -3.96
CA GLU A 167 -8.77 -3.47 -5.26
C GLU A 167 -7.54 -2.57 -5.25
N PHE A 168 -7.68 -1.33 -4.79
CA PHE A 168 -6.56 -0.39 -4.67
C PHE A 168 -5.47 -0.92 -3.75
N TYR A 169 -5.83 -1.49 -2.62
CA TYR A 169 -4.90 -2.05 -1.66
C TYR A 169 -4.06 -3.18 -2.26
N ILE A 170 -4.72 -4.20 -2.81
CA ILE A 170 -4.08 -5.43 -3.29
C ILE A 170 -3.17 -5.17 -4.49
N ASN A 171 -3.49 -4.17 -5.32
CA ASN A 171 -2.67 -3.83 -6.47
C ASN A 171 -1.48 -2.90 -6.16
N ASN A 172 -1.47 -2.23 -4.99
CA ASN A 172 -0.41 -1.27 -4.66
C ASN A 172 0.47 -1.68 -3.48
N ILE A 173 0.15 -2.78 -2.81
CA ILE A 173 0.96 -3.24 -1.69
C ILE A 173 2.30 -3.81 -2.18
N TYR A 174 3.36 -3.52 -1.43
CA TYR A 174 4.73 -3.91 -1.77
C TYR A 174 5.08 -5.30 -1.23
N PHE A 175 5.54 -6.18 -2.09
CA PHE A 175 5.91 -7.56 -1.79
C PHE A 175 7.43 -7.84 -1.81
N GLY A 176 8.27 -6.81 -1.68
CA GLY A 176 9.72 -6.98 -1.84
C GLY A 176 10.15 -7.06 -3.30
N HIS A 177 11.47 -7.04 -3.55
CA HIS A 177 12.07 -7.21 -4.88
C HIS A 177 11.38 -6.40 -5.99
N GLN A 178 10.98 -5.17 -5.67
CA GLN A 178 10.28 -4.24 -6.56
C GLN A 178 8.89 -4.72 -7.04
N GLN A 179 8.33 -5.76 -6.43
CA GLN A 179 7.00 -6.25 -6.79
C GLN A 179 5.91 -5.46 -6.06
N TYR A 180 5.04 -4.83 -6.82
CA TYR A 180 3.84 -4.16 -6.34
C TYR A 180 2.60 -4.87 -6.86
N GLY A 181 1.67 -5.18 -5.97
CA GLY A 181 0.46 -5.94 -6.26
C GLY A 181 0.65 -7.45 -6.28
N ILE A 182 -0.45 -8.14 -5.95
CA ILE A 182 -0.45 -9.59 -5.76
C ILE A 182 -0.17 -10.37 -7.05
N GLU A 183 -0.63 -9.88 -8.21
CA GLU A 183 -0.42 -10.56 -9.49
C GLU A 183 1.06 -10.52 -9.88
N SER A 184 1.70 -9.36 -9.73
CA SER A 184 3.14 -9.21 -9.96
C SER A 184 3.96 -10.09 -9.01
N ALA A 185 3.60 -10.10 -7.72
CA ALA A 185 4.25 -10.94 -6.74
C ALA A 185 4.07 -12.44 -7.04
N SER A 186 2.86 -12.86 -7.43
CA SER A 186 2.57 -14.24 -7.80
C SER A 186 3.39 -14.71 -8.99
N ASP A 187 3.47 -13.88 -10.03
CA ASP A 187 4.27 -14.17 -11.22
C ASP A 187 5.78 -14.24 -10.87
N TYR A 188 6.28 -13.28 -10.11
CA TYR A 188 7.70 -13.22 -9.72
C TYR A 188 8.15 -14.40 -8.86
N TYR A 189 7.36 -14.74 -7.82
CA TYR A 189 7.77 -15.78 -6.86
C TYR A 189 7.39 -17.20 -7.29
N PHE A 190 6.30 -17.35 -8.07
CA PHE A 190 5.71 -18.64 -8.42
C PHE A 190 5.57 -18.91 -9.93
N GLY A 191 5.82 -17.92 -10.79
CA GLY A 191 5.68 -18.06 -12.24
C GLY A 191 4.24 -18.34 -12.70
N LYS A 192 3.23 -17.88 -11.93
CA LYS A 192 1.82 -18.10 -12.26
C LYS A 192 0.93 -16.95 -11.76
N SER A 193 -0.26 -16.82 -12.37
CA SER A 193 -1.26 -15.84 -11.95
C SER A 193 -1.73 -16.07 -10.51
N ALA A 194 -2.02 -14.99 -9.80
CA ALA A 194 -2.59 -15.01 -8.46
C ALA A 194 -3.88 -15.84 -8.35
N LYS A 195 -4.65 -15.96 -9.44
CA LYS A 195 -5.84 -16.82 -9.51
C LYS A 195 -5.52 -18.32 -9.33
N LYS A 196 -4.28 -18.72 -9.57
CA LYS A 196 -3.82 -20.12 -9.48
C LYS A 196 -3.07 -20.42 -8.20
N LEU A 197 -2.94 -19.45 -7.30
CA LEU A 197 -2.29 -19.68 -6.01
C LEU A 197 -3.10 -20.61 -5.13
N SER A 198 -2.40 -21.56 -4.52
CA SER A 198 -2.97 -22.35 -3.42
C SER A 198 -3.22 -21.47 -2.19
N LEU A 199 -3.94 -22.00 -1.20
CA LEU A 199 -4.13 -21.29 0.07
C LEU A 199 -2.80 -21.09 0.82
N ALA A 200 -1.92 -22.10 0.77
CA ALA A 200 -0.59 -22.04 1.38
C ALA A 200 0.29 -20.98 0.71
N GLU A 201 0.34 -20.93 -0.62
CA GLU A 201 1.09 -19.93 -1.39
C GLU A 201 0.53 -18.52 -1.18
N THR A 202 -0.80 -18.38 -1.15
CA THR A 202 -1.48 -17.11 -0.84
C THR A 202 -1.04 -16.58 0.53
N ALA A 203 -1.12 -17.39 1.57
CA ALA A 203 -0.71 -17.01 2.91
C ALA A 203 0.80 -16.71 3.00
N TYR A 204 1.62 -17.39 2.18
CA TYR A 204 3.06 -17.17 2.10
C TYR A 204 3.38 -15.80 1.51
N LEU A 205 2.75 -15.42 0.38
CA LEU A 205 2.90 -14.07 -0.18
C LEU A 205 2.37 -12.99 0.76
N CYS A 206 1.20 -13.20 1.37
CA CYS A 206 0.61 -12.23 2.30
C CYS A 206 1.45 -12.01 3.58
N ALA A 207 2.49 -12.83 3.82
CA ALA A 207 3.44 -12.61 4.90
C ALA A 207 4.39 -11.43 4.63
N ILE A 208 4.76 -11.20 3.37
CA ILE A 208 5.84 -10.29 2.96
C ILE A 208 5.56 -8.81 3.27
N PRO A 209 4.39 -8.25 2.97
CA PRO A 209 4.14 -6.80 3.05
C PRO A 209 4.32 -6.18 4.45
N ASN A 210 4.20 -6.97 5.49
CA ASN A 210 4.36 -6.48 6.87
C ASN A 210 5.78 -5.96 7.17
N ASN A 211 6.79 -6.67 6.71
CA ASN A 211 8.21 -6.28 6.75
C ASN A 211 8.95 -7.02 5.63
N PRO A 212 9.01 -6.45 4.41
CA PRO A 212 9.52 -7.16 3.23
C PRO A 212 10.96 -7.66 3.33
N SER A 213 11.81 -6.96 4.08
CA SER A 213 13.19 -7.40 4.29
C SER A 213 13.30 -8.55 5.29
N TYR A 214 12.46 -8.56 6.33
CA TYR A 214 12.46 -9.60 7.36
C TYR A 214 11.71 -10.88 6.92
N TYR A 215 10.66 -10.71 6.11
CA TYR A 215 9.86 -11.81 5.54
C TYR A 215 10.18 -12.02 4.06
N ASP A 216 11.47 -11.89 3.70
CA ASP A 216 11.93 -12.13 2.34
C ASP A 216 11.93 -13.62 2.02
N PRO A 217 11.11 -14.11 1.05
CA PRO A 217 11.05 -15.53 0.71
C PRO A 217 12.36 -16.11 0.18
N LEU A 218 13.21 -15.26 -0.40
CA LEU A 218 14.47 -15.70 -1.02
C LEU A 218 15.61 -15.74 -0.02
N ASN A 219 15.66 -14.79 0.91
CA ASN A 219 16.76 -14.68 1.86
C ASN A 219 16.39 -15.21 3.26
N GLU A 220 15.11 -15.09 3.66
CA GLU A 220 14.61 -15.41 5.00
C GLU A 220 13.36 -16.33 4.95
N PRO A 221 13.40 -17.48 4.25
CA PRO A 221 12.23 -18.34 4.02
C PRO A 221 11.60 -18.88 5.31
N ASN A 222 12.41 -19.06 6.37
CA ASN A 222 11.91 -19.53 7.65
C ASN A 222 11.01 -18.50 8.35
N HIS A 223 11.39 -17.22 8.30
CA HIS A 223 10.57 -16.13 8.83
C HIS A 223 9.25 -16.01 8.08
N THR A 224 9.32 -16.08 6.75
CA THR A 224 8.15 -16.07 5.89
C THR A 224 7.21 -17.24 6.20
N LYS A 225 7.75 -18.45 6.36
CA LYS A 225 6.98 -19.66 6.71
C LYS A 225 6.33 -19.57 8.09
N GLN A 226 7.03 -19.01 9.09
CA GLN A 226 6.44 -18.79 10.42
C GLN A 226 5.25 -17.84 10.35
N ARG A 227 5.39 -16.73 9.58
CA ARG A 227 4.29 -15.78 9.40
C ARG A 227 3.15 -16.35 8.57
N GLN A 228 3.43 -17.14 7.52
CA GLN A 228 2.43 -17.90 6.77
C GLN A 228 1.54 -18.74 7.71
N ARG A 229 2.16 -19.52 8.61
CA ARG A 229 1.43 -20.34 9.59
C ARG A 229 0.54 -19.49 10.50
N LYS A 230 1.03 -18.31 10.92
CA LYS A 230 0.24 -17.37 11.70
C LYS A 230 -0.95 -16.84 10.90
N ILE A 231 -0.76 -16.48 9.63
CA ILE A 231 -1.83 -16.01 8.73
C ILE A 231 -2.90 -17.07 8.56
N LEU A 232 -2.53 -18.31 8.26
CA LEU A 232 -3.45 -19.43 8.14
C LEU A 232 -4.23 -19.66 9.45
N LYS A 233 -3.57 -19.55 10.61
CA LYS A 233 -4.23 -19.62 11.92
C LYS A 233 -5.23 -18.49 12.10
N ASP A 234 -4.86 -17.25 11.79
CA ASP A 234 -5.71 -16.06 11.88
C ASP A 234 -6.95 -16.20 10.96
N MET A 235 -6.76 -16.73 9.73
CA MET A 235 -7.85 -17.00 8.79
C MET A 235 -8.84 -18.06 9.34
N ARG A 236 -8.35 -19.12 9.99
CA ARG A 236 -9.19 -20.13 10.65
C ARG A 236 -9.93 -19.53 11.84
N GLU A 237 -9.26 -18.79 12.71
CA GLU A 237 -9.86 -18.16 13.89
C GLU A 237 -10.95 -17.15 13.52
N THR A 238 -10.80 -16.48 12.40
CA THR A 238 -11.82 -15.56 11.84
C THR A 238 -12.88 -16.28 11.00
N LYS A 239 -12.83 -17.61 10.91
CA LYS A 239 -13.76 -18.45 10.13
C LYS A 239 -13.78 -18.13 8.63
N LEU A 240 -12.69 -17.59 8.10
CA LEU A 240 -12.51 -17.32 6.66
C LEU A 240 -12.04 -18.56 5.90
N ILE A 241 -11.53 -19.56 6.60
CA ILE A 241 -11.23 -20.91 6.10
C ILE A 241 -11.71 -21.97 7.10
N THR A 242 -11.97 -23.17 6.60
CA THR A 242 -12.34 -24.32 7.42
C THR A 242 -11.10 -24.94 8.12
N SER A 243 -11.34 -25.77 9.14
CA SER A 243 -10.24 -26.52 9.79
C SER A 243 -9.56 -27.52 8.85
N GLY A 244 -10.29 -28.09 7.88
CA GLY A 244 -9.73 -28.96 6.84
C GLY A 244 -8.79 -28.18 5.91
N GLN A 245 -9.23 -27.05 5.37
CA GLN A 245 -8.39 -26.16 4.54
C GLN A 245 -7.13 -25.70 5.28
N TYR A 246 -7.27 -25.35 6.57
CA TYR A 246 -6.15 -24.97 7.41
C TYR A 246 -5.10 -26.09 7.52
N LYS A 247 -5.53 -27.33 7.82
CA LYS A 247 -4.63 -28.50 7.93
C LYS A 247 -3.93 -28.77 6.62
N SER A 248 -4.67 -28.87 5.51
CA SER A 248 -4.10 -29.11 4.18
C SER A 248 -3.08 -28.04 3.79
N ALA A 249 -3.38 -26.76 4.06
CA ALA A 249 -2.44 -25.67 3.75
C ALA A 249 -1.18 -25.67 4.63
N LEU A 250 -1.22 -26.22 5.84
CA LEU A 250 -0.04 -26.39 6.69
C LEU A 250 0.89 -27.53 6.25
N GLU A 251 0.32 -28.56 5.65
CA GLU A 251 1.04 -29.74 5.13
C GLU A 251 1.65 -29.48 3.75
N GLU A 252 1.08 -28.53 3.01
CA GLU A 252 1.54 -28.17 1.67
C GLU A 252 2.95 -27.58 1.71
N THR A 253 3.84 -28.14 0.89
CA THR A 253 5.18 -27.59 0.68
C THR A 253 5.13 -26.47 -0.36
N VAL A 254 5.38 -25.24 0.06
CA VAL A 254 5.48 -24.09 -0.84
C VAL A 254 6.83 -24.10 -1.54
N VAL A 255 6.82 -24.19 -2.88
CA VAL A 255 8.01 -24.20 -3.73
C VAL A 255 8.01 -22.93 -4.58
N LEU A 256 9.08 -22.12 -4.44
CA LEU A 256 9.26 -20.95 -5.28
C LEU A 256 9.72 -21.37 -6.69
N ASN A 257 9.10 -20.77 -7.70
CA ASN A 257 9.48 -20.93 -9.10
C ASN A 257 9.75 -19.56 -9.72
N ARG A 258 10.87 -18.96 -9.29
CA ARG A 258 11.23 -17.62 -9.70
C ARG A 258 11.54 -17.56 -11.19
N GLN A 259 10.78 -16.75 -11.90
CA GLN A 259 11.11 -16.36 -13.28
C GLN A 259 12.20 -15.30 -13.24
N LYS A 260 13.40 -15.63 -13.71
CA LYS A 260 14.43 -14.63 -13.99
C LYS A 260 14.03 -13.89 -15.27
N THR A 261 13.47 -12.70 -15.13
CA THR A 261 13.25 -11.84 -16.28
C THR A 261 14.54 -11.06 -16.51
N GLU A 262 15.42 -11.55 -17.35
CA GLU A 262 16.50 -10.73 -17.91
C GLU A 262 15.86 -9.84 -18.97
N GLN A 263 15.68 -8.56 -18.67
CA GLN A 263 15.32 -7.58 -19.68
C GLN A 263 16.59 -7.22 -20.46
N THR A 264 16.77 -7.81 -21.60
CA THR A 264 17.74 -7.32 -22.59
C THR A 264 17.10 -6.22 -23.41
N TYR A 265 17.59 -5.01 -23.26
CA TYR A 265 17.19 -3.90 -24.11
C TYR A 265 18.14 -3.89 -25.34
N ASP A 266 17.54 -3.88 -26.53
CA ASP A 266 18.29 -3.58 -27.75
C ASP A 266 18.55 -2.05 -27.85
N ASP A 267 19.38 -1.65 -28.80
CA ASP A 267 19.74 -0.24 -28.99
C ASP A 267 18.52 0.63 -29.28
N SER A 268 17.51 0.11 -30.01
CA SER A 268 16.27 0.82 -30.33
C SER A 268 15.44 1.07 -29.07
N SER A 269 15.32 0.08 -28.20
CA SER A 269 14.63 0.15 -26.92
C SER A 269 15.32 1.15 -25.99
N THR A 270 16.64 1.10 -25.89
CA THR A 270 17.46 2.02 -25.07
C THR A 270 17.29 3.47 -25.54
N TYR A 271 17.30 3.69 -26.86
CA TYR A 271 17.07 5.03 -27.44
C TYR A 271 15.65 5.52 -27.21
N ALA A 272 14.65 4.66 -27.35
CA ALA A 272 13.25 4.99 -27.09
C ALA A 272 13.02 5.39 -25.62
N ILE A 273 13.63 4.68 -24.67
CA ILE A 273 13.63 5.03 -23.23
C ILE A 273 14.23 6.41 -23.02
N TYR A 274 15.40 6.69 -23.62
CA TYR A 274 16.04 7.98 -23.52
C TYR A 274 15.15 9.11 -24.06
N CYS A 275 14.55 8.94 -25.24
CA CYS A 275 13.67 9.93 -25.85
C CYS A 275 12.42 10.21 -24.98
N ALA A 276 11.78 9.16 -24.47
CA ALA A 276 10.63 9.31 -23.57
C ALA A 276 11.00 10.04 -22.28
N THR A 277 12.10 9.66 -21.65
CA THR A 277 12.61 10.32 -20.44
C THR A 277 12.89 11.81 -20.66
N VAL A 278 13.54 12.16 -21.80
CA VAL A 278 13.81 13.55 -22.17
C VAL A 278 12.52 14.34 -22.39
N GLN A 279 11.49 13.75 -22.97
CA GLN A 279 10.20 14.41 -23.14
C GLN A 279 9.50 14.66 -21.80
N ILE A 280 9.52 13.69 -20.88
CA ILE A 280 8.98 13.86 -19.53
C ILE A 280 9.73 14.98 -18.81
N MET A 281 11.06 14.98 -18.83
CA MET A 281 11.87 16.06 -18.23
C MET A 281 11.49 17.44 -18.78
N LYS A 282 11.27 17.57 -20.09
CA LYS A 282 10.81 18.83 -20.71
C LYS A 282 9.44 19.24 -20.20
N LYS A 283 8.50 18.30 -20.13
CA LYS A 283 7.15 18.52 -19.62
C LYS A 283 7.16 18.97 -18.16
N ASP A 284 8.07 18.43 -17.36
CA ASP A 284 8.30 18.80 -15.96
C ASP A 284 9.11 20.09 -15.78
N GLY A 285 9.35 20.85 -16.89
CA GLY A 285 9.99 22.15 -16.85
C GLY A 285 11.53 22.11 -16.81
N PHE A 286 12.16 20.96 -17.10
CA PHE A 286 13.62 20.92 -17.16
C PHE A 286 14.17 21.59 -18.44
N HIS A 287 15.02 22.60 -18.26
CA HIS A 287 15.65 23.32 -19.38
C HIS A 287 17.00 22.72 -19.75
N PHE A 288 17.08 22.13 -20.93
CA PHE A 288 18.32 21.56 -21.47
C PHE A 288 19.28 22.65 -21.90
N ARG A 289 20.55 22.51 -21.54
CA ARG A 289 21.66 23.39 -21.93
C ARG A 289 22.75 22.57 -22.57
N TYR A 290 23.27 23.05 -23.71
CA TYR A 290 24.27 22.35 -24.50
C TYR A 290 25.65 23.06 -24.48
N SER A 291 25.73 24.26 -23.85
CA SER A 291 26.99 25.00 -23.71
C SER A 291 27.10 25.57 -22.28
N PHE A 292 28.31 25.59 -21.76
CA PHE A 292 28.64 26.04 -20.41
C PHE A 292 29.89 26.88 -20.38
N GLY A 293 29.83 28.10 -19.86
CA GLY A 293 30.95 29.03 -19.76
C GLY A 293 32.00 28.64 -18.71
N SER A 294 31.81 27.58 -17.92
CA SER A 294 32.83 27.07 -16.98
C SER A 294 32.49 25.64 -16.52
N LEU A 295 33.53 24.91 -16.09
CA LEU A 295 33.40 23.55 -15.53
C LEU A 295 32.51 23.51 -14.25
N LYS A 296 32.57 24.57 -13.43
CA LYS A 296 31.74 24.70 -12.23
C LYS A 296 30.25 24.76 -12.59
N ARG A 297 29.87 25.53 -13.63
CA ARG A 297 28.49 25.63 -14.14
C ARG A 297 28.02 24.31 -14.74
N TYR A 298 28.87 23.62 -15.51
CA TYR A 298 28.57 22.28 -16.04
C TYR A 298 28.30 21.26 -14.92
N ARG A 299 29.17 21.19 -13.88
CA ARG A 299 28.97 20.26 -12.75
C ARG A 299 27.68 20.52 -12.02
N LYS A 300 27.28 21.78 -11.80
CA LYS A 300 26.00 22.15 -11.18
C LYS A 300 24.82 21.73 -12.04
N TYR A 301 24.91 21.93 -13.36
CA TYR A 301 23.89 21.49 -14.31
C TYR A 301 23.80 19.97 -14.34
N LYS A 302 24.92 19.24 -14.44
CA LYS A 302 24.96 17.78 -14.47
C LYS A 302 24.29 17.16 -13.23
N LYS A 303 24.48 17.75 -12.06
CA LYS A 303 23.80 17.31 -10.83
C LYS A 303 22.29 17.47 -10.94
N LYS A 304 21.80 18.60 -11.45
CA LYS A 304 20.36 18.84 -11.69
C LYS A 304 19.78 17.90 -12.75
N TYR A 305 20.52 17.71 -13.85
CA TYR A 305 20.16 16.78 -14.91
C TYR A 305 20.00 15.36 -14.37
N ASN A 306 20.96 14.85 -13.62
CA ASN A 306 20.90 13.48 -13.08
C ASN A 306 19.73 13.27 -12.09
N ILE A 307 19.34 14.31 -11.36
CA ILE A 307 18.14 14.24 -10.49
C ILE A 307 16.89 14.21 -11.34
N ALA A 308 16.74 15.14 -12.29
CA ALA A 308 15.59 15.23 -13.17
C ALA A 308 15.44 13.95 -14.03
N TYR A 309 16.55 13.42 -14.55
CA TYR A 309 16.57 12.18 -15.33
C TYR A 309 16.09 10.96 -14.50
N ARG A 310 16.55 10.84 -13.24
CA ARG A 310 16.10 9.76 -12.33
C ARG A 310 14.63 9.88 -11.96
N ASN A 311 14.10 11.08 -11.84
CA ASN A 311 12.71 11.31 -11.51
C ASN A 311 11.77 11.06 -12.70
N ALA A 312 12.28 11.26 -13.92
CA ALA A 312 11.52 11.07 -15.17
C ALA A 312 11.60 9.63 -15.71
N LYS A 313 12.62 8.85 -15.32
CA LYS A 313 12.80 7.44 -15.65
C LYS A 313 12.00 6.54 -14.69
#